data_c2a72899b27e4c4b644c3eec83f187f9
#
_entry.id   c2a72899b27e4c4b644c3eec83f187f9
#
_cell.length_a   1.000
_cell.length_b   1.000
_cell.length_c   1.000
_cell.angle_alpha   90.00
_cell.angle_beta   90.00
_cell.angle_gamma   90.00
#
_symmetry.space_group_name_H-M   'P 1'
#
loop_
_entity.id
_entity.type
_entity.pdbx_description
1 polymer ?
#
loop_
_entity_poly.entity_id
_entity_poly.type
_entity_poly.pdbx_seq_one_letter_code
_entity_poly.pdbx_strand_id
1 'polypeptide(L)'
;MPYRILVINPGSTSTKIGVYEDEQLLFDKTLRHSAEDIAQFNTIPAQKDWRRDLVMKALREQGFDPRTLSAVSGRGGLLRPIRGGTYAVNDNMVKDCTIGVQGQHASNLGGLIAREIGDELGIPSYIVDPVVIDEMADVARYAGHPLFQRVSIFHALNQKAVAKRFAKEHGKKYEDLNLIVCHMGGGCSIGAHVKGSVVDTQNALDGEGPFSPERSGTLPTGQLVKLCCSGKYTEAELNRMLSGRGGLVAYTGSNDMRYLLAQAEHDKKIAGVVEAFHYQIGKEIGAMAAVMHGKVDQIIFTGGIAYGKETIDAISEMVSWIAPITVYPGEDELLALAQGALRVLKGEEAARTY
;
A
#
# COMPACT_ATOMS: atom_id res chain seq x y z
N MET A 1 0.99 8.54 30.54
CA MET A 1 1.10 9.74 29.69
C MET A 1 0.79 9.30 28.28
N PRO A 2 0.19 10.14 27.44
CA PRO A 2 -0.02 9.79 26.04
C PRO A 2 1.33 9.70 25.30
N TYR A 3 1.38 8.87 24.26
CA TYR A 3 2.56 8.71 23.43
C TYR A 3 2.52 9.66 22.24
N ARG A 4 3.61 10.38 21.97
CA ARG A 4 3.75 11.24 20.80
C ARG A 4 4.62 10.56 19.75
N ILE A 5 4.09 10.42 18.55
CA ILE A 5 4.71 9.66 17.46
C ILE A 5 4.86 10.55 16.24
N LEU A 6 6.11 10.73 15.80
CA LEU A 6 6.40 11.33 14.49
C LEU A 6 6.27 10.25 13.42
N VAL A 7 5.48 10.52 12.40
CA VAL A 7 5.31 9.66 11.23
C VAL A 7 5.94 10.30 10.00
N ILE A 8 6.66 9.49 9.21
CA ILE A 8 7.39 9.95 8.01
C ILE A 8 7.07 9.02 6.84
N ASN A 9 6.44 9.59 5.81
CA ASN A 9 6.06 8.88 4.58
C ASN A 9 6.70 9.56 3.36
N PRO A 10 7.92 9.16 2.96
CA PRO A 10 8.59 9.71 1.79
C PRO A 10 8.01 9.16 0.48
N GLY A 11 7.62 10.07 -0.41
CA GLY A 11 7.31 9.80 -1.81
C GLY A 11 8.39 10.35 -2.74
N SER A 12 8.24 10.12 -4.05
CA SER A 12 9.23 10.56 -5.05
C SER A 12 9.41 12.07 -5.06
N THR A 13 8.33 12.84 -5.03
CA THR A 13 8.31 14.32 -5.14
C THR A 13 7.85 15.02 -3.86
N SER A 14 7.69 14.28 -2.76
CA SER A 14 7.25 14.87 -1.49
C SER A 14 7.65 13.97 -0.31
N THR A 15 7.60 14.54 0.89
CA THR A 15 7.64 13.79 2.14
C THR A 15 6.45 14.23 2.98
N LYS A 16 5.50 13.34 3.21
CA LYS A 16 4.37 13.61 4.11
C LYS A 16 4.77 13.23 5.53
N ILE A 17 4.55 14.14 6.48
CA ILE A 17 4.80 13.90 7.89
C ILE A 17 3.54 14.14 8.70
N GLY A 18 3.45 13.50 9.85
CA GLY A 18 2.39 13.76 10.83
C GLY A 18 2.92 13.55 12.24
N VAL A 19 2.39 14.30 13.19
CA VAL A 19 2.62 14.05 14.62
C VAL A 19 1.30 13.66 15.24
N TYR A 20 1.29 12.52 15.92
CA TYR A 20 0.14 11.98 16.61
C TYR A 20 0.39 11.97 18.13
N GLU A 21 -0.66 12.26 18.89
CA GLU A 21 -0.72 11.96 20.31
C GLU A 21 -1.68 10.78 20.49
N ASP A 22 -1.15 9.61 20.79
CA ASP A 22 -1.83 8.32 20.64
C ASP A 22 -2.41 8.15 19.21
N GLU A 23 -3.73 8.11 19.03
CA GLU A 23 -4.39 8.04 17.71
C GLU A 23 -4.86 9.43 17.20
N GLN A 24 -4.66 10.50 17.99
CA GLN A 24 -5.10 11.84 17.62
C GLN A 24 -4.02 12.56 16.82
N LEU A 25 -4.37 12.99 15.62
CA LEU A 25 -3.50 13.84 14.80
C LEU A 25 -3.37 15.22 15.45
N LEU A 26 -2.14 15.62 15.78
CA LEU A 26 -1.85 16.98 16.25
C LEU A 26 -1.65 17.92 15.05
N PHE A 27 -0.87 17.51 14.09
CA PHE A 27 -0.73 18.19 12.80
C PHE A 27 -0.12 17.24 11.76
N ASP A 28 -0.36 17.54 10.47
CA ASP A 28 0.36 16.94 9.36
C ASP A 28 0.87 18.01 8.40
N LYS A 29 1.86 17.66 7.60
CA LYS A 29 2.42 18.54 6.58
C LYS A 29 2.97 17.73 5.40
N THR A 30 2.68 18.19 4.19
CA THR A 30 3.31 17.65 2.98
C THR A 30 4.46 18.57 2.55
N LEU A 31 5.67 18.07 2.68
CA LEU A 31 6.88 18.73 2.22
C LEU A 31 7.09 18.39 0.75
N ARG A 32 6.81 19.34 -0.14
CA ARG A 32 6.99 19.17 -1.59
C ARG A 32 8.44 19.40 -1.97
N HIS A 33 8.93 18.62 -2.91
CA HIS A 33 10.30 18.67 -3.44
C HIS A 33 10.24 19.01 -4.91
N SER A 34 10.95 20.05 -5.33
CA SER A 34 11.05 20.39 -6.75
C SER A 34 11.92 19.37 -7.51
N ALA A 35 11.78 19.33 -8.82
CA ALA A 35 12.64 18.48 -9.65
C ALA A 35 14.11 18.90 -9.53
N GLU A 36 14.37 20.21 -9.39
CA GLU A 36 15.69 20.80 -9.21
C GLU A 36 16.31 20.38 -7.87
N ASP A 37 15.54 20.35 -6.79
CA ASP A 37 16.02 19.93 -5.48
C ASP A 37 16.42 18.42 -5.52
N ILE A 38 15.60 17.61 -6.15
CA ILE A 38 15.85 16.16 -6.26
C ILE A 38 17.05 15.88 -7.16
N ALA A 39 17.20 16.62 -8.26
CA ALA A 39 18.28 16.44 -9.24
C ALA A 39 19.70 16.71 -8.67
N GLN A 40 19.81 17.35 -7.49
CA GLN A 40 21.08 17.54 -6.80
C GLN A 40 21.66 16.24 -6.23
N PHE A 41 20.86 15.17 -6.16
CA PHE A 41 21.24 13.90 -5.57
C PHE A 41 21.34 12.82 -6.63
N ASN A 42 22.49 12.16 -6.72
CA ASN A 42 22.73 11.08 -7.69
C ASN A 42 21.99 9.77 -7.33
N THR A 43 21.61 9.60 -6.06
CA THR A 43 20.93 8.39 -5.56
C THR A 43 19.84 8.75 -4.56
N ILE A 44 18.87 7.85 -4.39
CA ILE A 44 17.81 8.03 -3.40
C ILE A 44 18.38 8.11 -1.97
N PRO A 45 19.26 7.22 -1.51
CA PRO A 45 19.84 7.31 -0.16
C PRO A 45 20.56 8.63 0.13
N ALA A 46 21.15 9.26 -0.88
CA ALA A 46 21.83 10.56 -0.71
C ALA A 46 20.87 11.70 -0.30
N GLN A 47 19.56 11.53 -0.49
CA GLN A 47 18.55 12.50 -0.08
C GLN A 47 18.22 12.42 1.42
N LYS A 48 18.73 11.44 2.16
CA LYS A 48 18.35 11.14 3.54
C LYS A 48 18.52 12.34 4.46
N ASP A 49 19.72 12.90 4.54
CA ASP A 49 20.05 13.99 5.45
C ASP A 49 19.26 15.27 5.12
N TRP A 50 19.20 15.62 3.84
CA TRP A 50 18.41 16.75 3.38
C TRP A 50 16.92 16.63 3.75
N ARG A 51 16.29 15.43 3.51
CA ARG A 51 14.89 15.21 3.88
C ARG A 51 14.67 15.19 5.39
N ARG A 52 15.63 14.61 6.17
CA ARG A 52 15.61 14.69 7.63
C ARG A 52 15.59 16.15 8.12
N ASP A 53 16.47 16.98 7.58
CA ASP A 53 16.57 18.39 7.96
C ASP A 53 15.29 19.16 7.65
N LEU A 54 14.64 18.88 6.51
CA LEU A 54 13.33 19.43 6.18
C LEU A 54 12.24 18.97 7.17
N VAL A 55 12.24 17.72 7.60
CA VAL A 55 11.31 17.19 8.62
C VAL A 55 11.53 17.94 9.94
N MET A 56 12.77 18.02 10.42
CA MET A 56 13.11 18.69 11.67
C MET A 56 12.82 20.21 11.62
N LYS A 57 13.02 20.84 10.48
CA LYS A 57 12.63 22.23 10.24
C LYS A 57 11.10 22.38 10.33
N ALA A 58 10.36 21.51 9.70
CA ALA A 58 8.89 21.56 9.71
C ALA A 58 8.31 21.40 11.13
N LEU A 59 8.89 20.56 11.99
CA LEU A 59 8.51 20.44 13.39
C LEU A 59 8.70 21.74 14.14
N ARG A 60 9.88 22.36 13.98
CA ARG A 60 10.18 23.68 14.62
C ARG A 60 9.25 24.79 14.14
N GLU A 61 8.94 24.85 12.84
CA GLU A 61 8.01 25.84 12.27
C GLU A 61 6.58 25.69 12.82
N GLN A 62 6.19 24.48 13.23
CA GLN A 62 4.91 24.21 13.90
C GLN A 62 4.97 24.45 15.41
N GLY A 63 6.10 24.94 15.94
CA GLY A 63 6.28 25.14 17.39
C GLY A 63 6.34 23.82 18.18
N PHE A 64 6.57 22.69 17.52
CA PHE A 64 6.64 21.39 18.17
C PHE A 64 8.06 21.09 18.66
N ASP A 65 8.19 20.70 19.94
CA ASP A 65 9.47 20.28 20.52
C ASP A 65 9.71 18.77 20.24
N PRO A 66 10.69 18.41 19.38
CA PRO A 66 10.97 17.02 19.06
C PRO A 66 11.36 16.15 20.26
N ARG A 67 11.88 16.75 21.33
CA ARG A 67 12.25 16.04 22.57
C ARG A 67 11.05 15.45 23.32
N THR A 68 9.83 15.84 22.95
CA THR A 68 8.60 15.30 23.53
C THR A 68 8.10 14.05 22.79
N LEU A 69 8.77 13.64 21.72
CA LEU A 69 8.44 12.42 20.98
C LEU A 69 8.75 11.16 21.79
N SER A 70 7.91 10.16 21.63
CA SER A 70 8.06 8.81 22.24
C SER A 70 8.61 7.79 21.24
N ALA A 71 8.39 8.01 19.94
CA ALA A 71 8.91 7.17 18.86
C ALA A 71 8.86 7.90 17.52
N VAL A 72 9.59 7.36 16.55
CA VAL A 72 9.50 7.74 15.13
C VAL A 72 9.05 6.53 14.31
N SER A 73 8.06 6.69 13.44
CA SER A 73 7.55 5.64 12.55
C SER A 73 7.73 6.05 11.10
N GLY A 74 8.59 5.35 10.37
CA GLY A 74 8.82 5.55 8.94
C GLY A 74 8.03 4.59 8.08
N ARG A 75 7.66 5.00 6.85
CA ARG A 75 7.19 4.05 5.85
C ARG A 75 8.30 3.05 5.54
N GLY A 76 7.96 1.76 5.51
CA GLY A 76 8.89 0.73 5.10
C GLY A 76 9.15 0.75 3.60
N GLY A 77 10.41 0.49 3.21
CA GLY A 77 10.88 0.47 1.84
C GLY A 77 10.84 -0.91 1.19
N LEU A 78 11.59 -1.03 0.08
CA LEU A 78 11.79 -2.26 -0.69
C LEU A 78 12.86 -3.13 0.00
N LEU A 79 12.45 -3.75 1.09
CA LEU A 79 13.24 -4.70 1.89
C LEU A 79 13.13 -6.12 1.33
N ARG A 80 13.86 -7.07 1.89
CA ARG A 80 13.58 -8.49 1.66
C ARG A 80 12.17 -8.81 2.10
N PRO A 81 11.52 -9.85 1.52
CA PRO A 81 10.20 -10.27 1.95
C PRO A 81 10.17 -10.58 3.46
N ILE A 82 9.21 -10.01 4.16
CA ILE A 82 9.00 -10.19 5.60
C ILE A 82 7.53 -10.39 5.94
N ARG A 83 7.24 -10.89 7.12
CA ARG A 83 5.87 -10.99 7.63
C ARG A 83 5.33 -9.61 8.04
N GLY A 84 4.00 -9.47 8.11
CA GLY A 84 3.34 -8.27 8.61
C GLY A 84 3.67 -7.98 10.08
N GLY A 85 3.62 -6.73 10.47
CA GLY A 85 3.84 -6.25 11.83
C GLY A 85 4.68 -4.98 11.89
N THR A 86 4.98 -4.58 13.12
CA THR A 86 5.83 -3.42 13.41
C THR A 86 7.25 -3.89 13.67
N TYR A 87 8.21 -3.34 12.92
CA TYR A 87 9.62 -3.69 13.01
C TYR A 87 10.43 -2.56 13.61
N ALA A 88 11.31 -2.87 14.58
CA ALA A 88 12.34 -1.95 14.99
C ALA A 88 13.36 -1.76 13.86
N VAL A 89 13.73 -0.53 13.57
CA VAL A 89 14.74 -0.24 12.55
C VAL A 89 16.12 -0.56 13.10
N ASN A 90 16.71 -1.63 12.57
CA ASN A 90 18.06 -2.11 12.95
C ASN A 90 19.08 -1.88 11.82
N ASP A 91 20.35 -2.18 12.09
CA ASP A 91 21.45 -1.95 11.15
C ASP A 91 21.33 -2.76 9.86
N ASN A 92 20.76 -3.98 9.91
CA ASN A 92 20.51 -4.79 8.72
C ASN A 92 19.47 -4.11 7.81
N MET A 93 18.40 -3.58 8.40
CA MET A 93 17.37 -2.84 7.65
C MET A 93 17.94 -1.56 7.04
N VAL A 94 18.74 -0.79 7.80
CA VAL A 94 19.44 0.40 7.31
C VAL A 94 20.32 0.04 6.12
N LYS A 95 21.10 -1.03 6.22
CA LYS A 95 21.95 -1.52 5.14
C LYS A 95 21.13 -1.87 3.88
N ASP A 96 20.09 -2.69 4.03
CA ASP A 96 19.28 -3.16 2.90
C ASP A 96 18.49 -2.02 2.23
N CYS A 97 17.97 -1.04 3.00
CA CYS A 97 17.35 0.18 2.46
C CYS A 97 18.37 1.05 1.69
N THR A 98 19.60 1.14 2.19
CA THR A 98 20.66 1.97 1.57
C THR A 98 21.13 1.39 0.25
N ILE A 99 21.42 0.08 0.21
CA ILE A 99 21.83 -0.59 -1.04
C ILE A 99 20.68 -0.78 -2.02
N GLY A 100 19.42 -0.70 -1.56
CA GLY A 100 18.24 -0.97 -2.37
C GLY A 100 18.15 -2.45 -2.78
N VAL A 101 18.17 -3.36 -1.78
CA VAL A 101 18.25 -4.82 -1.99
C VAL A 101 17.17 -5.38 -2.93
N GLN A 102 15.99 -4.74 -2.97
CA GLN A 102 14.88 -5.05 -3.89
C GLN A 102 14.57 -3.88 -4.84
N GLY A 103 15.48 -2.92 -4.93
CA GLY A 103 15.35 -1.74 -5.78
C GLY A 103 15.41 -0.42 -5.00
N GLN A 104 15.64 0.65 -5.74
CA GLN A 104 15.70 2.01 -5.20
C GLN A 104 14.34 2.70 -5.32
N HIS A 105 13.75 3.05 -4.19
CA HIS A 105 12.50 3.80 -4.14
C HIS A 105 12.52 4.78 -2.97
N ALA A 106 11.80 5.89 -3.10
CA ALA A 106 11.77 6.93 -2.06
C ALA A 106 11.29 6.41 -0.69
N SER A 107 10.43 5.37 -0.67
CA SER A 107 10.00 4.74 0.58
C SER A 107 11.14 4.13 1.40
N ASN A 108 12.28 3.78 0.76
CA ASN A 108 13.45 3.27 1.48
C ASN A 108 13.99 4.31 2.49
N LEU A 109 13.76 5.60 2.23
CA LEU A 109 14.18 6.68 3.11
C LEU A 109 13.39 6.74 4.42
N GLY A 110 12.16 6.18 4.46
CA GLY A 110 11.32 6.29 5.66
C GLY A 110 11.96 5.66 6.90
N GLY A 111 12.44 4.41 6.77
CA GLY A 111 13.18 3.74 7.84
C GLY A 111 14.51 4.41 8.16
N LEU A 112 15.25 4.87 7.13
CA LEU A 112 16.54 5.54 7.31
C LEU A 112 16.41 6.85 8.10
N ILE A 113 15.46 7.70 7.74
CA ILE A 113 15.20 8.97 8.41
C ILE A 113 14.65 8.73 9.82
N ALA A 114 13.75 7.75 9.98
CA ALA A 114 13.20 7.39 11.29
C ALA A 114 14.32 6.93 12.26
N ARG A 115 15.26 6.11 11.79
CA ARG A 115 16.39 5.65 12.58
C ARG A 115 17.27 6.81 13.03
N GLU A 116 17.63 7.69 12.13
CA GLU A 116 18.53 8.81 12.42
C GLU A 116 17.93 9.78 13.44
N ILE A 117 16.65 10.15 13.28
CA ILE A 117 15.95 10.99 14.26
C ILE A 117 15.79 10.26 15.60
N GLY A 118 15.48 8.97 15.56
CA GLY A 118 15.36 8.14 16.77
C GLY A 118 16.67 8.07 17.56
N ASP A 119 17.78 7.85 16.88
CA ASP A 119 19.12 7.80 17.50
C ASP A 119 19.53 9.18 18.08
N GLU A 120 19.25 10.29 17.36
CA GLU A 120 19.52 11.67 17.83
C GLU A 120 18.74 11.99 19.11
N LEU A 121 17.48 11.53 19.20
CA LEU A 121 16.60 11.81 20.34
C LEU A 121 16.64 10.73 21.45
N GLY A 122 17.33 9.61 21.22
CA GLY A 122 17.38 8.49 22.15
C GLY A 122 16.03 7.75 22.30
N ILE A 123 15.21 7.71 21.24
CA ILE A 123 13.88 7.09 21.20
C ILE A 123 13.80 6.00 20.13
N PRO A 124 12.89 5.01 20.26
CA PRO A 124 12.78 3.94 19.29
C PRO A 124 12.29 4.44 17.92
N SER A 125 12.75 3.76 16.86
CA SER A 125 12.33 3.96 15.48
C SER A 125 11.75 2.68 14.90
N TYR A 126 10.64 2.81 14.16
CA TYR A 126 9.88 1.70 13.61
C TYR A 126 9.56 1.88 12.14
N ILE A 127 9.29 0.76 11.46
CA ILE A 127 8.49 0.70 10.23
C ILE A 127 7.29 -0.22 10.46
N VAL A 128 6.22 -0.02 9.70
CA VAL A 128 4.97 -0.78 9.87
C VAL A 128 4.52 -1.33 8.53
N ASP A 129 4.19 -2.61 8.50
CA ASP A 129 3.56 -3.30 7.38
C ASP A 129 4.05 -2.83 5.99
N PRO A 130 5.35 -2.99 5.64
CA PRO A 130 5.90 -2.49 4.36
C PRO A 130 5.32 -3.24 3.16
N VAL A 131 5.44 -2.63 1.97
CA VAL A 131 4.91 -3.19 0.72
C VAL A 131 5.44 -4.59 0.37
N VAL A 132 6.55 -4.97 0.95
CA VAL A 132 7.23 -6.28 0.77
C VAL A 132 6.74 -7.37 1.72
N ILE A 133 5.60 -7.15 2.38
CA ILE A 133 5.00 -8.23 3.19
C ILE A 133 4.71 -9.42 2.29
N ASP A 134 5.22 -10.57 2.71
CA ASP A 134 4.97 -11.84 2.07
C ASP A 134 4.56 -12.88 3.11
N GLU A 135 3.26 -13.15 3.14
CA GLU A 135 2.62 -14.16 3.99
C GLU A 135 1.84 -15.18 3.13
N MET A 136 2.07 -15.15 1.80
CA MET A 136 1.40 -16.05 0.88
C MET A 136 1.61 -17.51 1.27
N ALA A 137 0.54 -18.29 1.21
CA ALA A 137 0.63 -19.74 1.33
C ALA A 137 1.50 -20.31 0.20
N ASP A 138 2.24 -21.38 0.49
CA ASP A 138 3.14 -21.97 -0.52
C ASP A 138 2.40 -22.39 -1.79
N VAL A 139 1.18 -22.91 -1.66
CA VAL A 139 0.34 -23.29 -2.79
C VAL A 139 -0.05 -22.09 -3.67
N ALA A 140 -0.17 -20.90 -3.10
CA ALA A 140 -0.53 -19.69 -3.82
C ALA A 140 0.64 -19.11 -4.66
N ARG A 141 1.87 -19.59 -4.44
CA ARG A 141 3.07 -19.15 -5.17
C ARG A 141 3.23 -19.80 -6.53
N TYR A 142 2.58 -20.95 -6.75
CA TYR A 142 2.71 -21.67 -8.01
C TYR A 142 2.03 -20.90 -9.16
N ALA A 143 2.83 -20.56 -10.18
CA ALA A 143 2.34 -20.19 -11.50
C ALA A 143 2.23 -21.45 -12.37
N GLY A 144 1.70 -21.33 -13.58
CA GLY A 144 1.51 -22.47 -14.48
C GLY A 144 2.80 -23.04 -15.09
N HIS A 145 3.97 -22.52 -14.75
CA HIS A 145 5.26 -22.98 -15.29
C HIS A 145 6.39 -22.71 -14.27
N PRO A 146 7.36 -23.65 -14.08
CA PRO A 146 8.38 -23.55 -13.03
C PRO A 146 9.39 -22.39 -13.16
N LEU A 147 9.46 -21.75 -14.31
CA LEU A 147 10.28 -20.54 -14.50
C LEU A 147 9.65 -19.29 -13.88
N PHE A 148 8.39 -19.35 -13.45
CA PHE A 148 7.63 -18.23 -12.91
C PHE A 148 7.14 -18.55 -11.52
N GLN A 149 7.20 -17.57 -10.65
CA GLN A 149 6.66 -17.64 -9.29
C GLN A 149 5.86 -16.38 -9.02
N ARG A 150 4.69 -16.54 -8.38
CA ARG A 150 3.90 -15.40 -7.93
C ARG A 150 4.56 -14.73 -6.73
N VAL A 151 4.52 -13.41 -6.70
CA VAL A 151 5.15 -12.57 -5.68
C VAL A 151 4.08 -11.68 -5.04
N SER A 152 4.11 -11.59 -3.71
CA SER A 152 3.22 -10.74 -2.94
C SER A 152 3.63 -9.27 -3.04
N ILE A 153 2.89 -8.47 -3.81
CA ILE A 153 3.05 -7.00 -3.86
C ILE A 153 1.66 -6.37 -3.83
N PHE A 154 1.29 -5.82 -2.69
CA PHE A 154 -0.04 -5.26 -2.46
C PHE A 154 -0.01 -4.04 -1.51
N HIS A 155 -1.15 -3.40 -1.29
CA HIS A 155 -1.27 -2.24 -0.40
C HIS A 155 -1.31 -2.70 1.08
N ALA A 156 -0.23 -3.33 1.53
CA ALA A 156 -0.14 -4.04 2.81
C ALA A 156 -0.50 -3.17 4.02
N LEU A 157 0.10 -1.98 4.12
CA LEU A 157 -0.14 -1.04 5.23
C LEU A 157 -1.63 -0.71 5.36
N ASN A 158 -2.27 -0.31 4.25
CA ASN A 158 -3.69 0.05 4.26
C ASN A 158 -4.58 -1.16 4.54
N GLN A 159 -4.37 -2.29 3.83
CA GLN A 159 -5.21 -3.48 4.00
C GLN A 159 -5.15 -4.02 5.43
N LYS A 160 -3.95 -4.11 6.03
CA LYS A 160 -3.80 -4.58 7.41
C LYS A 160 -4.35 -3.57 8.43
N ALA A 161 -4.21 -2.27 8.17
CA ALA A 161 -4.77 -1.23 9.03
C ALA A 161 -6.31 -1.30 9.10
N VAL A 162 -6.99 -1.39 7.94
CA VAL A 162 -8.45 -1.47 7.92
C VAL A 162 -8.98 -2.81 8.46
N ALA A 163 -8.24 -3.91 8.27
CA ALA A 163 -8.57 -5.21 8.85
C ALA A 163 -8.48 -5.19 10.39
N LYS A 164 -7.41 -4.61 10.94
CA LYS A 164 -7.24 -4.42 12.40
C LYS A 164 -8.28 -3.44 12.96
N ARG A 165 -8.59 -2.36 12.21
CA ARG A 165 -9.66 -1.41 12.57
C ARG A 165 -11.01 -2.12 12.67
N PHE A 166 -11.39 -2.89 11.66
CA PHE A 166 -12.64 -3.66 11.67
C PHE A 166 -12.71 -4.59 12.89
N ALA A 167 -11.64 -5.34 13.15
CA ALA A 167 -11.57 -6.22 14.32
C ALA A 167 -11.78 -5.46 15.62
N LYS A 168 -11.10 -4.33 15.84
CA LYS A 168 -11.21 -3.47 17.03
C LYS A 168 -12.64 -2.93 17.22
N GLU A 169 -13.25 -2.40 16.15
CA GLU A 169 -14.61 -1.86 16.17
C GLU A 169 -15.69 -2.91 16.52
N HIS A 170 -15.39 -4.20 16.24
CA HIS A 170 -16.30 -5.31 16.52
C HIS A 170 -15.90 -6.14 17.76
N GLY A 171 -14.96 -5.66 18.58
CA GLY A 171 -14.49 -6.37 19.78
C GLY A 171 -13.85 -7.73 19.50
N LYS A 172 -13.27 -7.91 18.32
CA LYS A 172 -12.59 -9.15 17.87
C LYS A 172 -11.09 -8.91 17.72
N LYS A 173 -10.33 -10.00 17.64
CA LYS A 173 -8.91 -9.94 17.22
C LYS A 173 -8.82 -10.18 15.72
N TYR A 174 -7.90 -9.49 15.06
CA TYR A 174 -7.65 -9.68 13.62
C TYR A 174 -7.23 -11.12 13.32
N GLU A 175 -6.51 -11.75 14.25
CA GLU A 175 -6.05 -13.15 14.19
C GLU A 175 -7.19 -14.17 14.30
N ASP A 176 -8.41 -13.75 14.65
CA ASP A 176 -9.59 -14.62 14.73
C ASP A 176 -10.47 -14.56 13.48
N LEU A 177 -10.16 -13.66 12.53
CA LEU A 177 -11.01 -13.34 11.39
C LEU A 177 -10.46 -13.84 10.06
N ASN A 178 -11.38 -14.15 9.15
CA ASN A 178 -11.13 -14.37 7.72
C ASN A 178 -11.78 -13.20 6.95
N LEU A 179 -10.97 -12.36 6.34
CA LEU A 179 -11.43 -11.14 5.68
C LEU A 179 -10.98 -11.11 4.22
N ILE A 180 -11.82 -10.58 3.34
CA ILE A 180 -11.37 -10.13 2.02
C ILE A 180 -11.23 -8.62 2.10
N VAL A 181 -10.03 -8.10 1.86
CA VAL A 181 -9.79 -6.66 1.82
C VAL A 181 -9.49 -6.24 0.40
N CYS A 182 -10.34 -5.38 -0.14
CA CYS A 182 -10.24 -4.84 -1.49
C CYS A 182 -9.83 -3.37 -1.42
N HIS A 183 -8.57 -3.09 -1.70
CA HIS A 183 -8.04 -1.74 -1.85
C HIS A 183 -8.18 -1.29 -3.30
N MET A 184 -8.83 -0.15 -3.51
CA MET A 184 -9.06 0.45 -4.83
C MET A 184 -8.56 1.89 -4.85
N GLY A 185 -7.42 2.12 -5.51
CA GLY A 185 -6.77 3.41 -5.72
C GLY A 185 -6.23 3.50 -7.14
N GLY A 186 -5.14 4.22 -7.36
CA GLY A 186 -4.43 4.23 -8.66
C GLY A 186 -3.98 2.82 -9.09
N GLY A 187 -3.66 1.97 -8.11
CA GLY A 187 -3.62 0.51 -8.22
C GLY A 187 -4.73 -0.15 -7.42
N CYS A 188 -5.10 -1.38 -7.77
CA CYS A 188 -6.03 -2.20 -7.00
C CYS A 188 -5.33 -3.46 -6.50
N SER A 189 -5.64 -3.88 -5.27
CA SER A 189 -5.18 -5.15 -4.73
C SER A 189 -6.24 -5.75 -3.82
N ILE A 190 -6.48 -7.05 -3.98
CA ILE A 190 -7.45 -7.80 -3.18
C ILE A 190 -6.68 -8.89 -2.43
N GLY A 191 -6.77 -8.89 -1.10
CA GLY A 191 -6.09 -9.84 -0.25
C GLY A 191 -7.05 -10.77 0.48
N ALA A 192 -6.70 -12.05 0.53
CA ALA A 192 -7.33 -13.05 1.39
C ALA A 192 -6.62 -13.05 2.74
N HIS A 193 -7.22 -12.43 3.74
CA HIS A 193 -6.70 -12.36 5.10
C HIS A 193 -7.25 -13.52 5.92
N VAL A 194 -6.41 -14.45 6.31
CA VAL A 194 -6.78 -15.62 7.12
C VAL A 194 -6.04 -15.56 8.45
N LYS A 195 -6.78 -15.41 9.53
CA LYS A 195 -6.24 -15.46 10.89
C LYS A 195 -5.00 -14.57 11.07
N GLY A 196 -5.09 -13.31 10.62
CA GLY A 196 -4.03 -12.33 10.78
C GLY A 196 -2.95 -12.31 9.68
N SER A 197 -2.99 -13.24 8.72
CA SER A 197 -2.02 -13.34 7.62
C SER A 197 -2.68 -13.16 6.26
N VAL A 198 -2.01 -12.51 5.32
CA VAL A 198 -2.47 -12.39 3.93
C VAL A 198 -1.96 -13.60 3.14
N VAL A 199 -2.80 -14.64 3.06
CA VAL A 199 -2.41 -15.93 2.51
C VAL A 199 -2.45 -16.01 0.98
N ASP A 200 -3.15 -15.10 0.34
CA ASP A 200 -3.13 -14.91 -1.12
C ASP A 200 -3.44 -13.45 -1.46
N THR A 201 -2.77 -12.96 -2.47
CA THR A 201 -2.98 -11.65 -3.10
C THR A 201 -2.29 -11.66 -4.46
N GLN A 202 -2.68 -10.77 -5.35
CA GLN A 202 -2.02 -10.59 -6.63
C GLN A 202 -0.83 -9.61 -6.53
N ASN A 203 0.12 -9.74 -7.47
CA ASN A 203 1.12 -8.69 -7.69
C ASN A 203 0.47 -7.51 -8.44
N ALA A 204 0.00 -6.54 -7.68
CA ALA A 204 -0.73 -5.38 -8.20
C ALA A 204 0.15 -4.41 -9.03
N LEU A 205 1.46 -4.61 -9.12
CA LEU A 205 2.37 -3.80 -9.95
C LEU A 205 2.71 -4.46 -11.28
N ASP A 206 2.73 -5.79 -11.33
CA ASP A 206 3.40 -6.54 -12.40
C ASP A 206 2.43 -7.44 -13.19
N GLY A 207 1.23 -6.95 -13.44
CA GLY A 207 0.31 -7.57 -14.39
C GLY A 207 -0.47 -8.76 -13.84
N GLU A 208 -0.76 -8.83 -12.55
CA GLU A 208 -1.69 -9.78 -11.96
C GLU A 208 -2.99 -9.10 -11.47
N GLY A 209 -4.06 -9.85 -11.40
CA GLY A 209 -5.36 -9.43 -10.88
C GLY A 209 -6.16 -8.52 -11.83
N PRO A 210 -7.14 -7.78 -11.29
CA PRO A 210 -7.96 -6.88 -12.09
C PRO A 210 -7.15 -5.68 -12.57
N PHE A 211 -7.52 -5.11 -13.72
CA PHE A 211 -6.95 -3.83 -14.10
C PHE A 211 -7.41 -2.71 -13.14
N SER A 212 -6.60 -1.67 -13.03
CA SER A 212 -6.87 -0.53 -12.16
C SER A 212 -6.89 0.78 -12.97
N PRO A 213 -7.02 1.96 -12.37
CA PRO A 213 -6.88 3.21 -13.09
C PRO A 213 -5.63 3.30 -13.97
N GLU A 214 -4.46 2.83 -13.49
CA GLU A 214 -3.18 3.03 -14.18
C GLU A 214 -2.43 1.74 -14.52
N ARG A 215 -3.01 0.55 -14.22
CA ARG A 215 -2.35 -0.74 -14.38
C ARG A 215 -3.21 -1.71 -15.18
N SER A 216 -2.55 -2.48 -16.04
CA SER A 216 -3.23 -3.39 -16.97
C SER A 216 -3.94 -4.56 -16.28
N GLY A 217 -3.50 -4.96 -15.08
CA GLY A 217 -3.87 -6.25 -14.52
C GLY A 217 -3.46 -7.41 -15.42
N THR A 218 -4.11 -8.55 -15.28
CA THR A 218 -3.83 -9.76 -16.04
C THR A 218 -4.16 -9.58 -17.51
N LEU A 219 -3.17 -9.75 -18.38
CA LEU A 219 -3.31 -9.70 -19.83
C LEU A 219 -3.36 -11.12 -20.43
N PRO A 220 -3.98 -11.30 -21.62
CA PRO A 220 -3.91 -12.55 -22.37
C PRO A 220 -2.46 -12.86 -22.76
N THR A 221 -1.82 -13.82 -22.09
CA THR A 221 -0.38 -14.10 -22.18
C THR A 221 0.09 -14.37 -23.61
N GLY A 222 -0.68 -15.11 -24.42
CA GLY A 222 -0.30 -15.39 -25.79
C GLY A 222 -0.25 -14.14 -26.69
N GLN A 223 -1.09 -13.13 -26.40
CA GLN A 223 -1.06 -11.84 -27.13
C GLN A 223 0.12 -10.99 -26.64
N LEU A 224 0.40 -11.00 -25.32
CA LEU A 224 1.52 -10.29 -24.74
C LEU A 224 2.86 -10.81 -25.31
N VAL A 225 3.07 -12.13 -25.37
CA VAL A 225 4.27 -12.74 -25.96
C VAL A 225 4.45 -12.30 -27.42
N LYS A 226 3.38 -12.34 -28.24
CA LYS A 226 3.45 -11.87 -29.64
C LYS A 226 3.85 -10.38 -29.72
N LEU A 227 3.32 -9.56 -28.81
CA LEU A 227 3.66 -8.13 -28.76
C LEU A 227 5.12 -7.93 -28.37
N CYS A 228 5.61 -8.59 -27.33
CA CYS A 228 7.00 -8.53 -26.88
C CYS A 228 7.98 -8.94 -27.98
N CYS A 229 7.68 -10.01 -28.72
CA CYS A 229 8.51 -10.51 -29.82
C CYS A 229 8.35 -9.74 -31.15
N SER A 230 7.45 -8.76 -31.22
CA SER A 230 7.18 -8.03 -32.46
C SER A 230 8.27 -7.03 -32.85
N GLY A 231 9.15 -6.65 -31.91
CA GLY A 231 10.13 -5.58 -32.12
C GLY A 231 9.55 -4.17 -32.21
N LYS A 232 8.24 -3.99 -31.99
CA LYS A 232 7.57 -2.68 -32.09
C LYS A 232 7.76 -1.79 -30.88
N TYR A 233 8.05 -2.38 -29.72
CA TYR A 233 8.16 -1.72 -28.43
C TYR A 233 9.42 -2.17 -27.70
N THR A 234 10.02 -1.26 -26.98
CA THR A 234 11.10 -1.54 -26.04
C THR A 234 10.53 -2.15 -24.76
N GLU A 235 11.37 -2.84 -23.97
CA GLU A 235 11.00 -3.34 -22.65
C GLU A 235 10.44 -2.23 -21.75
N ALA A 236 11.07 -1.04 -21.75
CA ALA A 236 10.62 0.10 -20.96
C ALA A 236 9.22 0.62 -21.37
N GLU A 237 8.87 0.54 -22.65
CA GLU A 237 7.53 0.89 -23.15
C GLU A 237 6.50 -0.16 -22.74
N LEU A 238 6.85 -1.44 -22.85
CA LEU A 238 5.99 -2.54 -22.42
C LEU A 238 5.73 -2.48 -20.92
N ASN A 239 6.74 -2.25 -20.10
CA ASN A 239 6.59 -2.09 -18.66
C ASN A 239 5.68 -0.90 -18.30
N ARG A 240 5.74 0.20 -19.06
CA ARG A 240 4.79 1.31 -18.90
C ARG A 240 3.35 0.97 -19.29
N MET A 241 3.14 0.04 -20.24
CA MET A 241 1.81 -0.47 -20.55
C MET A 241 1.24 -1.33 -19.42
N LEU A 242 2.10 -2.04 -18.68
CA LEU A 242 1.69 -2.81 -17.51
C LEU A 242 1.39 -1.88 -16.34
N SER A 243 2.25 -0.89 -16.06
CA SER A 243 2.13 -0.01 -14.90
C SER A 243 2.40 1.46 -15.27
N GLY A 244 1.39 2.32 -15.09
CA GLY A 244 1.41 3.76 -15.35
C GLY A 244 0.62 4.19 -16.60
N ARG A 245 0.48 3.34 -17.62
CA ARG A 245 -0.30 3.60 -18.85
C ARG A 245 -1.24 2.46 -19.22
N GLY A 246 -1.48 1.54 -18.30
CA GLY A 246 -2.46 0.46 -18.43
C GLY A 246 -3.82 0.85 -17.85
N GLY A 247 -4.74 -0.10 -17.81
CA GLY A 247 -6.03 0.04 -17.15
C GLY A 247 -6.94 1.11 -17.74
N LEU A 248 -7.65 1.84 -16.89
CA LEU A 248 -8.61 2.88 -17.33
C LEU A 248 -7.95 3.93 -18.22
N VAL A 249 -6.74 4.38 -17.87
CA VAL A 249 -5.99 5.36 -18.68
C VAL A 249 -5.76 4.88 -20.11
N ALA A 250 -5.46 3.59 -20.30
CA ALA A 250 -5.24 3.05 -21.65
C ALA A 250 -6.49 3.10 -22.53
N TYR A 251 -7.67 2.94 -21.95
CA TYR A 251 -8.93 2.92 -22.69
C TYR A 251 -9.57 4.29 -22.87
N THR A 252 -9.39 5.18 -21.87
CA THR A 252 -10.19 6.42 -21.74
C THR A 252 -9.35 7.70 -21.70
N GLY A 253 -8.03 7.57 -21.48
CA GLY A 253 -7.13 8.71 -21.26
C GLY A 253 -7.22 9.32 -19.84
N SER A 254 -8.08 8.79 -18.95
CA SER A 254 -8.25 9.29 -17.58
C SER A 254 -8.08 8.19 -16.53
N ASN A 255 -7.52 8.57 -15.38
CA ASN A 255 -7.43 7.76 -14.18
C ASN A 255 -8.41 8.20 -13.07
N ASP A 256 -9.19 9.26 -13.31
CA ASP A 256 -10.19 9.76 -12.34
C ASP A 256 -11.52 9.01 -12.51
N MET A 257 -11.81 8.07 -11.61
CA MET A 257 -13.03 7.27 -11.61
C MET A 257 -14.30 8.14 -11.51
N ARG A 258 -14.27 9.25 -10.79
CA ARG A 258 -15.43 10.16 -10.65
C ARG A 258 -15.77 10.80 -12.01
N TYR A 259 -14.74 11.23 -12.71
CA TYR A 259 -14.90 11.75 -14.08
C TYR A 259 -15.44 10.68 -15.02
N LEU A 260 -14.91 9.46 -14.94
CA LEU A 260 -15.34 8.35 -15.81
C LEU A 260 -16.76 7.90 -15.54
N LEU A 261 -17.21 7.86 -14.28
CA LEU A 261 -18.61 7.56 -13.92
C LEU A 261 -19.55 8.60 -14.51
N ALA A 262 -19.23 9.89 -14.41
CA ALA A 262 -20.05 10.95 -15.01
C ALA A 262 -20.09 10.87 -16.56
N GLN A 263 -18.96 10.52 -17.21
CA GLN A 263 -18.94 10.35 -18.67
C GLN A 263 -19.67 9.08 -19.13
N ALA A 264 -19.70 8.03 -18.32
CA ALA A 264 -20.37 6.77 -18.62
C ALA A 264 -21.88 6.92 -18.86
N GLU A 265 -22.51 7.95 -18.31
CA GLU A 265 -23.93 8.26 -18.58
C GLU A 265 -24.18 8.64 -20.06
N HIS A 266 -23.16 9.14 -20.75
CA HIS A 266 -23.28 9.71 -22.11
C HIS A 266 -22.41 9.00 -23.15
N ASP A 267 -21.43 8.20 -22.72
CA ASP A 267 -20.49 7.45 -23.57
C ASP A 267 -20.53 5.95 -23.27
N LYS A 268 -21.14 5.19 -24.18
CA LYS A 268 -21.26 3.73 -24.06
C LYS A 268 -19.90 3.01 -24.00
N LYS A 269 -18.84 3.57 -24.61
CA LYS A 269 -17.51 2.96 -24.56
C LYS A 269 -16.93 3.12 -23.16
N ILE A 270 -17.04 4.31 -22.58
CA ILE A 270 -16.59 4.56 -21.20
C ILE A 270 -17.42 3.73 -20.21
N ALA A 271 -18.75 3.66 -20.39
CA ALA A 271 -19.62 2.81 -19.58
C ALA A 271 -19.17 1.35 -19.58
N GLY A 272 -18.88 0.77 -20.75
CA GLY A 272 -18.42 -0.61 -20.86
C GLY A 272 -17.04 -0.83 -20.20
N VAL A 273 -16.13 0.16 -20.21
CA VAL A 273 -14.82 0.06 -19.53
C VAL A 273 -14.98 0.13 -18.00
N VAL A 274 -15.87 1.01 -17.51
CA VAL A 274 -16.19 1.11 -16.07
C VAL A 274 -16.85 -0.17 -15.58
N GLU A 275 -17.82 -0.70 -16.33
CA GLU A 275 -18.45 -2.00 -16.03
C GLU A 275 -17.43 -3.14 -15.99
N ALA A 276 -16.50 -3.19 -16.94
CA ALA A 276 -15.44 -4.19 -16.97
C ALA A 276 -14.50 -4.08 -15.76
N PHE A 277 -14.22 -2.86 -15.26
CA PHE A 277 -13.48 -2.64 -14.04
C PHE A 277 -14.22 -3.24 -12.83
N HIS A 278 -15.51 -2.92 -12.65
CA HIS A 278 -16.32 -3.48 -11.56
C HIS A 278 -16.37 -5.01 -11.63
N TYR A 279 -16.59 -5.54 -12.85
CA TYR A 279 -16.66 -6.98 -13.11
C TYR A 279 -15.36 -7.72 -12.71
N GLN A 280 -14.19 -7.18 -13.05
CA GLN A 280 -12.91 -7.83 -12.71
C GLN A 280 -12.62 -7.77 -11.21
N ILE A 281 -12.96 -6.67 -10.54
CA ILE A 281 -12.85 -6.56 -9.07
C ILE A 281 -13.76 -7.60 -8.40
N GLY A 282 -15.04 -7.70 -8.83
CA GLY A 282 -15.98 -8.66 -8.26
C GLY A 282 -15.52 -10.11 -8.44
N LYS A 283 -14.99 -10.45 -9.62
CA LYS A 283 -14.40 -11.78 -9.89
C LYS A 283 -13.24 -12.10 -8.96
N GLU A 284 -12.35 -11.15 -8.73
CA GLU A 284 -11.18 -11.35 -7.87
C GLU A 284 -11.57 -11.54 -6.41
N ILE A 285 -12.58 -10.79 -5.93
CA ILE A 285 -13.17 -11.02 -4.60
C ILE A 285 -13.73 -12.45 -4.50
N GLY A 286 -14.41 -12.93 -5.55
CA GLY A 286 -14.89 -14.33 -5.62
C GLY A 286 -13.75 -15.35 -5.59
N ALA A 287 -12.62 -15.08 -6.26
CA ALA A 287 -11.43 -15.92 -6.21
C ALA A 287 -10.84 -15.99 -4.79
N MET A 288 -10.75 -14.84 -4.09
CA MET A 288 -10.28 -14.81 -2.70
C MET A 288 -11.24 -15.53 -1.74
N ALA A 289 -12.54 -15.53 -2.01
CA ALA A 289 -13.51 -16.32 -1.24
C ALA A 289 -13.26 -17.84 -1.41
N ALA A 290 -12.90 -18.27 -2.62
CA ALA A 290 -12.53 -19.67 -2.88
C ALA A 290 -11.26 -20.10 -2.13
N VAL A 291 -10.25 -19.24 -2.01
CA VAL A 291 -9.04 -19.46 -1.19
C VAL A 291 -9.40 -19.81 0.26
N MET A 292 -10.45 -19.19 0.79
CA MET A 292 -10.96 -19.41 2.15
C MET A 292 -12.06 -20.46 2.24
N HIS A 293 -12.30 -21.24 1.17
CA HIS A 293 -13.38 -22.24 1.09
C HIS A 293 -14.75 -21.66 1.45
N GLY A 294 -15.02 -20.41 1.09
CA GLY A 294 -16.24 -19.67 1.41
C GLY A 294 -16.40 -19.26 2.87
N LYS A 295 -15.41 -19.48 3.73
CA LYS A 295 -15.44 -19.11 5.15
C LYS A 295 -14.93 -17.68 5.33
N VAL A 296 -15.71 -16.70 4.86
CA VAL A 296 -15.41 -15.28 4.91
C VAL A 296 -16.28 -14.61 5.97
N ASP A 297 -15.67 -13.93 6.94
CA ASP A 297 -16.38 -13.20 7.96
C ASP A 297 -16.85 -11.83 7.46
N GLN A 298 -16.05 -11.17 6.60
CA GLN A 298 -16.33 -9.81 6.11
C GLN A 298 -15.58 -9.52 4.81
N ILE A 299 -16.20 -8.72 3.93
CA ILE A 299 -15.54 -8.03 2.83
C ILE A 299 -15.34 -6.57 3.23
N ILE A 300 -14.14 -6.03 3.05
CA ILE A 300 -13.80 -4.65 3.37
C ILE A 300 -13.35 -3.95 2.09
N PHE A 301 -14.06 -2.87 1.70
CA PHE A 301 -13.64 -1.96 0.64
C PHE A 301 -12.86 -0.78 1.22
N THR A 302 -11.74 -0.41 0.59
CA THR A 302 -10.90 0.71 1.00
C THR A 302 -10.19 1.34 -0.21
N GLY A 303 -9.38 2.38 0.04
CA GLY A 303 -8.74 3.16 -1.02
C GLY A 303 -9.60 4.33 -1.51
N GLY A 304 -9.02 5.18 -2.35
CA GLY A 304 -9.66 6.42 -2.79
C GLY A 304 -10.92 6.21 -3.64
N ILE A 305 -11.00 5.12 -4.41
CA ILE A 305 -12.18 4.79 -5.22
C ILE A 305 -13.37 4.36 -4.36
N ALA A 306 -13.12 3.87 -3.14
CA ALA A 306 -14.18 3.46 -2.22
C ALA A 306 -15.05 4.63 -1.68
N TYR A 307 -14.71 5.89 -1.97
CA TYR A 307 -15.61 7.03 -1.78
C TYR A 307 -16.77 7.06 -2.79
N GLY A 308 -16.63 6.40 -3.94
CA GLY A 308 -17.66 6.36 -4.98
C GLY A 308 -18.74 5.33 -4.70
N LYS A 309 -19.91 5.80 -4.27
CA LYS A 309 -21.04 4.93 -3.94
C LYS A 309 -21.45 4.03 -5.09
N GLU A 310 -21.50 4.54 -6.31
CA GLU A 310 -21.88 3.80 -7.53
C GLU A 310 -20.95 2.60 -7.77
N THR A 311 -19.66 2.78 -7.61
CA THR A 311 -18.67 1.69 -7.72
C THR A 311 -18.86 0.64 -6.63
N ILE A 312 -19.07 1.09 -5.40
CA ILE A 312 -19.28 0.18 -4.26
C ILE A 312 -20.59 -0.61 -4.46
N ASP A 313 -21.68 0.03 -4.85
CA ASP A 313 -22.97 -0.63 -5.10
C ASP A 313 -22.86 -1.68 -6.21
N ALA A 314 -22.24 -1.32 -7.36
CA ALA A 314 -22.08 -2.23 -8.50
C ALA A 314 -21.24 -3.48 -8.13
N ILE A 315 -20.15 -3.31 -7.40
CA ILE A 315 -19.33 -4.46 -6.97
C ILE A 315 -20.07 -5.26 -5.88
N SER A 316 -20.76 -4.57 -4.94
CA SER A 316 -21.51 -5.22 -3.86
C SER A 316 -22.62 -6.11 -4.38
N GLU A 317 -23.32 -5.73 -5.44
CA GLU A 317 -24.33 -6.56 -6.09
C GLU A 317 -23.76 -7.92 -6.53
N MET A 318 -22.51 -7.93 -6.99
CA MET A 318 -21.84 -9.15 -7.44
C MET A 318 -21.37 -10.06 -6.30
N VAL A 319 -21.04 -9.51 -5.13
CA VAL A 319 -20.28 -10.23 -4.10
C VAL A 319 -20.97 -10.32 -2.73
N SER A 320 -22.10 -9.66 -2.53
CA SER A 320 -22.83 -9.63 -1.23
C SER A 320 -23.31 -11.00 -0.75
N TRP A 321 -23.39 -11.97 -1.63
CA TRP A 321 -23.71 -13.38 -1.29
C TRP A 321 -22.55 -14.09 -0.58
N ILE A 322 -21.32 -13.55 -0.63
CA ILE A 322 -20.13 -14.16 0.00
C ILE A 322 -20.09 -13.85 1.50
N ALA A 323 -20.20 -12.59 1.86
CA ALA A 323 -20.15 -12.11 3.25
C ALA A 323 -20.69 -10.68 3.36
N PRO A 324 -21.00 -10.18 4.57
CA PRO A 324 -21.32 -8.77 4.79
C PRO A 324 -20.19 -7.84 4.30
N ILE A 325 -20.54 -6.60 3.97
CA ILE A 325 -19.63 -5.61 3.40
C ILE A 325 -19.48 -4.43 4.37
N THR A 326 -18.24 -3.99 4.58
CA THR A 326 -17.88 -2.75 5.27
C THR A 326 -17.03 -1.88 4.34
N VAL A 327 -17.23 -0.56 4.40
CA VAL A 327 -16.49 0.39 3.57
C VAL A 327 -15.71 1.35 4.47
N TYR A 328 -14.39 1.35 4.32
CA TYR A 328 -13.46 2.30 4.93
C TYR A 328 -12.75 3.07 3.81
N PRO A 329 -13.38 4.13 3.26
CA PRO A 329 -12.84 4.82 2.11
C PRO A 329 -11.58 5.61 2.46
N GLY A 330 -10.69 5.74 1.48
CA GLY A 330 -9.44 6.48 1.62
C GLY A 330 -8.25 5.63 2.09
N GLU A 331 -7.15 6.32 2.30
CA GLU A 331 -5.87 5.74 2.73
C GLU A 331 -5.30 6.63 3.83
N ASP A 332 -5.48 6.25 5.09
CA ASP A 332 -4.84 6.97 6.19
C ASP A 332 -3.51 6.30 6.55
N GLU A 333 -2.54 6.40 5.62
CA GLU A 333 -1.21 5.81 5.79
C GLU A 333 -0.48 6.38 7.01
N LEU A 334 -0.64 7.68 7.30
CA LEU A 334 0.02 8.27 8.46
C LEU A 334 -0.54 7.72 9.77
N LEU A 335 -1.86 7.61 9.89
CA LEU A 335 -2.49 7.00 11.07
C LEU A 335 -2.10 5.53 11.20
N ALA A 336 -2.06 4.78 10.11
CA ALA A 336 -1.65 3.37 10.13
C ALA A 336 -0.22 3.19 10.64
N LEU A 337 0.71 4.05 10.21
CA LEU A 337 2.09 4.06 10.70
C LEU A 337 2.19 4.45 12.18
N ALA A 338 1.39 5.44 12.62
CA ALA A 338 1.30 5.85 14.02
C ALA A 338 0.76 4.72 14.89
N GLN A 339 -0.34 4.09 14.48
CA GLN A 339 -0.97 2.98 15.20
C GLN A 339 -0.05 1.77 15.36
N GLY A 340 0.79 1.45 14.35
CA GLY A 340 1.79 0.39 14.47
C GLY A 340 2.78 0.66 15.60
N ALA A 341 3.40 1.84 15.59
CA ALA A 341 4.32 2.24 16.66
C ALA A 341 3.61 2.30 18.03
N LEU A 342 2.37 2.81 18.06
CA LEU A 342 1.58 2.93 19.29
C LEU A 342 1.29 1.57 19.93
N ARG A 343 0.94 0.54 19.14
CA ARG A 343 0.73 -0.83 19.66
C ARG A 343 1.98 -1.37 20.36
N VAL A 344 3.16 -1.10 19.79
CA VAL A 344 4.42 -1.51 20.43
C VAL A 344 4.68 -0.73 21.73
N LEU A 345 4.48 0.59 21.73
CA LEU A 345 4.67 1.43 22.91
C LEU A 345 3.71 1.07 24.05
N LYS A 346 2.50 0.62 23.72
CA LYS A 346 1.49 0.14 24.70
C LYS A 346 1.70 -1.31 25.13
N GLY A 347 2.63 -2.05 24.51
CA GLY A 347 2.84 -3.47 24.79
C GLY A 347 1.74 -4.40 24.21
N GLU A 348 0.92 -3.90 23.32
CA GLU A 348 -0.13 -4.67 22.62
C GLU A 348 0.45 -5.55 21.50
N GLU A 349 1.61 -5.18 20.96
CA GLU A 349 2.37 -5.89 19.94
C GLU A 349 3.86 -5.85 20.31
N ALA A 350 4.58 -6.96 20.10
CA ALA A 350 6.03 -6.95 20.22
C ALA A 350 6.66 -6.43 18.92
N ALA A 351 7.63 -5.51 19.05
CA ALA A 351 8.41 -5.10 17.89
C ALA A 351 9.18 -6.30 17.33
N ARG A 352 9.09 -6.50 16.02
CA ARG A 352 9.82 -7.54 15.28
C ARG A 352 11.23 -7.09 14.97
N THR A 353 12.12 -8.04 14.73
CA THR A 353 13.48 -7.83 14.26
C THR A 353 13.57 -8.19 12.78
N TYR A 354 14.22 -7.33 11.99
CA TYR A 354 14.53 -7.56 10.57
C TYR A 354 15.82 -8.35 10.41
#